data_f4678b6a4e7161c8a834a13494587bc6
#
_entry.id   f4678b6a4e7161c8a834a13494587bc6
#
_cell.length_a   1.000
_cell.length_b   1.000
_cell.length_c   1.000
_cell.angle_alpha   90.00
_cell.angle_beta   90.00
_cell.angle_gamma   90.00
#
_symmetry.space_group_name_H-M   'P 1'
#
loop_
_entity.id
_entity.type
_entity.pdbx_description
1 polymer ?
#
loop_
_entity_poly.entity_id
_entity_poly.type
_entity_poly.pdbx_seq_one_letter_code
_entity_poly.pdbx_strand_id
1 'polypeptide(L)'
;MSDLVFTPEAEVYLDTAVPNKARIFDYLLGGDANFKADRAAAAKISRIIPSLPKWVRLRRAFVQEAAYTLYQNGFNQFLDLGSGMPTENDLHVAVPKANIVYSDTNPVAVSYGQSLFAEFVNIDYIYGGFGQIQKLLQNPVVRRIIDRQEKVAIGLNMLPLTLNPFEIGKLNRELYQWAPPGSQIFQIIQTRDPQSQPDKYENLLALSKKICCPMYIHPFDKAVTIIEPWRLREIFPLTQFLGLPDDFLSEADQEGMGIEFYAAFLTGSAA
;
A
#
# COMPACT_ATOMS: atom_id res chain seq x y z
N MET A 1 20.48 4.69 -29.10
CA MET A 1 21.29 5.08 -27.95
C MET A 1 20.47 6.15 -27.22
N SER A 2 19.63 5.73 -26.27
CA SER A 2 18.83 6.63 -25.45
C SER A 2 19.63 6.91 -24.19
N ASP A 3 20.01 8.16 -24.02
CA ASP A 3 20.70 8.65 -22.83
C ASP A 3 19.81 8.41 -21.60
N LEU A 4 20.19 7.43 -20.82
CA LEU A 4 19.73 7.27 -19.44
C LEU A 4 20.25 8.49 -18.68
N VAL A 5 19.41 9.51 -18.52
CA VAL A 5 19.68 10.63 -17.63
C VAL A 5 19.57 10.12 -16.20
N PHE A 6 20.64 9.52 -15.72
CA PHE A 6 20.88 9.39 -14.29
C PHE A 6 21.11 10.81 -13.76
N THR A 7 20.11 11.41 -13.12
CA THR A 7 20.37 12.57 -12.27
C THR A 7 21.10 12.07 -11.02
N PRO A 8 22.31 12.58 -10.74
CA PRO A 8 23.05 12.21 -9.54
C PRO A 8 22.53 13.02 -8.36
N GLU A 9 21.34 12.69 -7.86
CA GLU A 9 20.81 13.27 -6.63
C GLU A 9 20.51 12.14 -5.64
N ALA A 10 21.43 12.03 -4.70
CA ALA A 10 21.57 11.13 -3.59
C ALA A 10 21.98 9.70 -4.02
N GLU A 11 23.23 9.34 -3.75
CA GLU A 11 23.60 7.96 -3.45
C GLU A 11 22.67 7.50 -2.32
N VAL A 12 21.61 6.79 -2.68
CA VAL A 12 20.71 6.19 -1.70
C VAL A 12 21.46 5.05 -1.07
N TYR A 13 22.12 5.35 0.05
CA TYR A 13 22.89 4.38 0.81
C TYR A 13 21.94 3.30 1.32
N LEU A 14 22.09 2.09 0.80
CA LEU A 14 21.34 0.92 1.27
C LEU A 14 21.91 0.48 2.61
N ASP A 15 21.34 0.95 3.72
CA ASP A 15 21.69 0.46 5.04
C ASP A 15 20.97 -0.88 5.32
N THR A 16 21.72 -1.96 5.21
CA THR A 16 21.24 -3.32 5.49
C THR A 16 21.16 -3.63 6.98
N ALA A 17 21.73 -2.78 7.85
CA ALA A 17 21.68 -2.93 9.30
C ALA A 17 20.43 -2.31 9.92
N VAL A 18 19.76 -1.40 9.21
CA VAL A 18 18.49 -0.77 9.64
C VAL A 18 17.31 -1.50 8.98
N PRO A 19 16.33 -1.97 9.78
CA PRO A 19 15.12 -2.60 9.22
C PRO A 19 14.35 -1.65 8.31
N ASN A 20 13.84 -2.20 7.21
CA ASN A 20 12.98 -1.45 6.28
C ASN A 20 11.63 -2.14 6.11
N LYS A 21 10.57 -1.38 6.11
CA LYS A 21 9.20 -1.89 6.04
C LYS A 21 8.96 -2.78 4.82
N ALA A 22 9.35 -2.34 3.62
CA ALA A 22 9.14 -3.13 2.40
C ALA A 22 9.87 -4.48 2.47
N ARG A 23 11.11 -4.51 2.99
CA ARG A 23 11.90 -5.74 3.16
C ARG A 23 11.36 -6.65 4.28
N ILE A 24 10.79 -6.07 5.35
CA ILE A 24 10.10 -6.84 6.40
C ILE A 24 8.89 -7.56 5.79
N PHE A 25 8.10 -6.86 4.98
CA PHE A 25 6.94 -7.46 4.31
C PHE A 25 7.34 -8.49 3.26
N ASP A 26 8.40 -8.25 2.50
CA ASP A 26 8.99 -9.23 1.59
C ASP A 26 9.30 -10.55 2.32
N TYR A 27 9.99 -10.48 3.46
CA TYR A 27 10.26 -11.66 4.29
C TYR A 27 8.99 -12.37 4.77
N LEU A 28 7.97 -11.62 5.22
CA LEU A 28 6.70 -12.19 5.70
C LEU A 28 5.87 -12.85 4.58
N LEU A 29 6.12 -12.46 3.33
CA LEU A 29 5.54 -13.07 2.14
C LEU A 29 6.33 -14.29 1.64
N GLY A 30 7.52 -14.56 2.21
CA GLY A 30 8.41 -15.65 1.79
C GLY A 30 9.43 -15.26 0.72
N GLY A 31 9.60 -13.96 0.45
CA GLY A 31 10.60 -13.44 -0.47
C GLY A 31 12.03 -13.49 0.10
N ASP A 32 13.00 -13.20 -0.72
CA ASP A 32 14.43 -13.26 -0.43
C ASP A 32 15.15 -11.89 -0.49
N ALA A 33 14.43 -10.83 -0.88
CA ALA A 33 14.96 -9.46 -0.96
C ALA A 33 15.00 -8.75 0.41
N ASN A 34 15.46 -9.45 1.45
CA ASN A 34 15.51 -8.98 2.84
C ASN A 34 16.82 -9.32 3.52
N PHE A 35 17.18 -8.57 4.54
CA PHE A 35 18.43 -8.72 5.28
C PHE A 35 18.18 -9.20 6.72
N LYS A 36 19.27 -9.53 7.43
CA LYS A 36 19.21 -10.02 8.83
C LYS A 36 18.43 -9.07 9.75
N ALA A 37 18.60 -7.76 9.58
CA ALA A 37 17.88 -6.76 10.38
C ALA A 37 16.37 -6.80 10.17
N ASP A 38 15.92 -7.00 8.91
CA ASP A 38 14.52 -7.08 8.54
C ASP A 38 13.86 -8.34 9.13
N ARG A 39 14.53 -9.49 9.01
CA ARG A 39 14.07 -10.76 9.60
C ARG A 39 13.99 -10.69 11.12
N ALA A 40 14.96 -10.05 11.76
CA ALA A 40 14.95 -9.86 13.22
C ALA A 40 13.80 -8.93 13.67
N ALA A 41 13.50 -7.90 12.90
CA ALA A 41 12.36 -7.01 13.13
C ALA A 41 11.03 -7.75 12.92
N ALA A 42 10.87 -8.49 11.82
CA ALA A 42 9.71 -9.34 11.55
C ALA A 42 9.45 -10.33 12.70
N ALA A 43 10.48 -11.02 13.18
CA ALA A 43 10.37 -11.97 14.30
C ALA A 43 9.89 -11.29 15.60
N LYS A 44 10.32 -10.04 15.87
CA LYS A 44 9.86 -9.29 17.05
C LYS A 44 8.38 -8.91 16.94
N ILE A 45 7.93 -8.46 15.75
CA ILE A 45 6.51 -8.13 15.53
C ILE A 45 5.67 -9.39 15.63
N SER A 46 6.09 -10.50 15.01
CA SER A 46 5.34 -11.77 15.00
C SER A 46 5.22 -12.41 16.39
N ARG A 47 6.04 -12.02 17.38
CA ARG A 47 5.82 -12.41 18.77
C ARG A 47 4.62 -11.71 19.41
N ILE A 48 4.29 -10.51 18.96
CA ILE A 48 3.13 -9.75 19.43
C ILE A 48 1.91 -10.10 18.58
N ILE A 49 2.11 -10.30 17.28
CA ILE A 49 1.09 -10.65 16.29
C ILE A 49 1.53 -11.91 15.54
N PRO A 50 1.32 -13.12 16.08
CA PRO A 50 1.65 -14.38 15.41
C PRO A 50 0.97 -14.55 14.04
N SER A 51 -0.22 -14.02 13.88
CA SER A 51 -0.99 -14.04 12.62
C SER A 51 -0.48 -13.06 11.55
N LEU A 52 0.50 -12.21 11.84
CA LEU A 52 0.97 -11.18 10.91
C LEU A 52 1.27 -11.70 9.48
N PRO A 53 1.95 -12.87 9.28
CA PRO A 53 2.17 -13.39 7.94
C PRO A 53 0.88 -13.71 7.18
N LYS A 54 -0.17 -14.15 7.90
CA LYS A 54 -1.50 -14.39 7.31
C LYS A 54 -2.13 -13.09 6.84
N TRP A 55 -2.12 -12.05 7.68
CA TRP A 55 -2.63 -10.73 7.35
C TRP A 55 -1.89 -10.07 6.18
N VAL A 56 -0.57 -10.22 6.11
CA VAL A 56 0.23 -9.69 5.00
C VAL A 56 -0.16 -10.35 3.68
N ARG A 57 -0.39 -11.67 3.66
CA ARG A 57 -0.88 -12.38 2.46
C ARG A 57 -2.28 -11.93 2.04
N LEU A 58 -3.20 -11.77 3.00
CA LEU A 58 -4.55 -11.26 2.71
C LEU A 58 -4.53 -9.86 2.08
N ARG A 59 -3.63 -9.00 2.57
CA ARG A 59 -3.45 -7.66 1.99
C ARG A 59 -2.94 -7.72 0.55
N ARG A 60 -2.04 -8.65 0.25
CA ARG A 60 -1.55 -8.82 -1.12
C ARG A 60 -2.67 -9.36 -2.03
N ALA A 61 -3.44 -10.33 -1.56
CA ALA A 61 -4.61 -10.82 -2.28
C ALA A 61 -5.65 -9.71 -2.55
N PHE A 62 -5.86 -8.80 -1.58
CA PHE A 62 -6.71 -7.64 -1.77
C PHE A 62 -6.27 -6.77 -2.95
N VAL A 63 -4.97 -6.50 -3.09
CA VAL A 63 -4.45 -5.65 -4.17
C VAL A 63 -4.81 -6.23 -5.54
N GLN A 64 -4.66 -7.54 -5.71
CA GLN A 64 -5.03 -8.22 -6.96
C GLN A 64 -6.54 -8.20 -7.21
N GLU A 65 -7.33 -8.58 -6.22
CA GLU A 65 -8.80 -8.69 -6.35
C GLU A 65 -9.44 -7.31 -6.56
N ALA A 66 -8.96 -6.28 -5.85
CA ALA A 66 -9.42 -4.91 -6.03
C ALA A 66 -9.07 -4.37 -7.43
N ALA A 67 -7.85 -4.64 -7.90
CA ALA A 67 -7.45 -4.24 -9.26
C ALA A 67 -8.30 -4.95 -10.31
N TYR A 68 -8.51 -6.25 -10.19
CA TYR A 68 -9.35 -7.01 -11.09
C TYR A 68 -10.79 -6.49 -11.10
N THR A 69 -11.38 -6.26 -9.92
CA THR A 69 -12.72 -5.70 -9.78
C THR A 69 -12.84 -4.32 -10.47
N LEU A 70 -11.87 -3.44 -10.24
CA LEU A 70 -11.86 -2.13 -10.89
C LEU A 70 -11.67 -2.22 -12.42
N TYR A 71 -10.81 -3.14 -12.87
CA TYR A 71 -10.61 -3.37 -14.30
C TYR A 71 -11.89 -3.85 -14.98
N GLN A 72 -12.64 -4.77 -14.36
CA GLN A 72 -13.97 -5.19 -14.84
C GLN A 72 -14.98 -4.01 -14.88
N ASN A 73 -14.80 -3.01 -14.02
CA ASN A 73 -15.58 -1.78 -13.99
C ASN A 73 -15.03 -0.68 -14.93
N GLY A 74 -14.14 -1.05 -15.87
CA GLY A 74 -13.62 -0.19 -16.93
C GLY A 74 -12.52 0.78 -16.48
N PHE A 75 -11.74 0.45 -15.43
CA PHE A 75 -10.50 1.15 -15.12
C PHE A 75 -9.35 0.49 -15.86
N ASN A 76 -8.74 1.21 -16.81
CA ASN A 76 -7.65 0.71 -17.63
C ASN A 76 -6.29 1.25 -17.21
N GLN A 77 -6.24 2.04 -16.13
CA GLN A 77 -4.99 2.61 -15.64
C GLN A 77 -4.97 2.72 -14.13
N PHE A 78 -3.80 2.44 -13.56
CA PHE A 78 -3.56 2.30 -12.13
C PHE A 78 -2.33 3.10 -11.70
N LEU A 79 -2.45 3.83 -10.59
CA LEU A 79 -1.34 4.45 -9.88
C LEU A 79 -1.25 3.81 -8.49
N ASP A 80 -0.21 3.03 -8.24
CA ASP A 80 -0.04 2.30 -6.98
C ASP A 80 1.04 2.95 -6.12
N LEU A 81 0.65 3.48 -4.96
CA LEU A 81 1.52 4.23 -4.07
C LEU A 81 1.94 3.41 -2.85
N GLY A 82 3.25 3.34 -2.59
CA GLY A 82 3.80 2.52 -1.52
C GLY A 82 3.72 1.03 -1.83
N SER A 83 4.00 0.67 -3.07
CA SER A 83 3.81 -0.68 -3.62
C SER A 83 4.70 -1.73 -2.95
N GLY A 84 5.87 -1.34 -2.44
CA GLY A 84 6.84 -2.26 -1.82
C GLY A 84 7.60 -3.09 -2.85
N MET A 85 8.14 -4.24 -2.42
CA MET A 85 8.85 -5.14 -3.34
C MET A 85 7.88 -5.76 -4.34
N PRO A 86 8.14 -5.67 -5.66
CA PRO A 86 7.36 -6.37 -6.67
C PRO A 86 7.36 -7.87 -6.46
N THR A 87 6.23 -8.50 -6.67
CA THR A 87 6.02 -9.94 -6.52
C THR A 87 5.15 -10.49 -7.64
N GLU A 88 5.10 -11.82 -7.78
CA GLU A 88 4.19 -12.49 -8.71
C GLU A 88 2.70 -12.28 -8.38
N ASN A 89 2.41 -11.62 -7.25
CA ASN A 89 1.05 -11.38 -6.76
C ASN A 89 0.72 -9.88 -6.72
N ASP A 90 1.17 -9.10 -7.70
CA ASP A 90 0.89 -7.67 -7.83
C ASP A 90 -0.17 -7.36 -8.89
N LEU A 91 -0.56 -6.08 -8.99
CA LEU A 91 -1.56 -5.57 -9.94
C LEU A 91 -1.36 -6.07 -11.36
N HIS A 92 -0.13 -6.03 -11.86
CA HIS A 92 0.17 -6.38 -13.26
C HIS A 92 -0.18 -7.82 -13.63
N VAL A 93 -0.22 -8.72 -12.65
CA VAL A 93 -0.64 -10.11 -12.87
C VAL A 93 -2.15 -10.20 -13.03
N ALA A 94 -2.90 -9.46 -12.21
CA ALA A 94 -4.36 -9.43 -12.27
C ALA A 94 -4.90 -8.66 -13.50
N VAL A 95 -4.18 -7.60 -13.92
CA VAL A 95 -4.61 -6.70 -15.00
C VAL A 95 -3.49 -6.40 -16.01
N PRO A 96 -2.96 -7.41 -16.72
CA PRO A 96 -1.73 -7.30 -17.52
C PRO A 96 -1.82 -6.33 -18.69
N LYS A 97 -3.03 -5.97 -19.12
CA LYS A 97 -3.26 -5.02 -20.22
C LYS A 97 -3.45 -3.58 -19.75
N ALA A 98 -3.55 -3.34 -18.46
CA ALA A 98 -3.72 -2.01 -17.91
C ALA A 98 -2.41 -1.22 -17.93
N ASN A 99 -2.52 0.10 -17.97
CA ASN A 99 -1.41 1.01 -17.74
C ASN A 99 -1.16 1.11 -16.23
N ILE A 100 0.07 0.85 -15.77
CA ILE A 100 0.37 0.78 -14.35
C ILE A 100 1.62 1.58 -14.03
N VAL A 101 1.51 2.49 -13.06
CA VAL A 101 2.68 3.13 -12.46
C VAL A 101 2.74 2.72 -10.99
N TYR A 102 3.79 2.01 -10.63
CA TYR A 102 4.15 1.69 -9.25
C TYR A 102 5.05 2.77 -8.65
N SER A 103 4.96 2.98 -7.36
CA SER A 103 5.91 3.85 -6.67
C SER A 103 6.22 3.41 -5.24
N ASP A 104 7.45 3.59 -4.82
CA ASP A 104 7.89 3.42 -3.44
C ASP A 104 9.05 4.36 -3.12
N THR A 105 9.30 4.58 -1.82
CA THR A 105 10.47 5.32 -1.33
C THR A 105 11.64 4.40 -1.00
N ASN A 106 11.46 3.09 -1.10
CA ASN A 106 12.53 2.12 -0.93
C ASN A 106 13.31 1.95 -2.25
N PRO A 107 14.58 2.37 -2.32
CA PRO A 107 15.36 2.30 -3.56
C PRO A 107 15.58 0.87 -4.06
N VAL A 108 15.61 -0.12 -3.17
CA VAL A 108 15.72 -1.54 -3.56
C VAL A 108 14.46 -1.98 -4.30
N ALA A 109 13.28 -1.63 -3.78
CA ALA A 109 12.02 -1.94 -4.43
C ALA A 109 11.92 -1.27 -5.81
N VAL A 110 12.33 0.00 -5.88
CA VAL A 110 12.34 0.76 -7.14
C VAL A 110 13.29 0.16 -8.16
N SER A 111 14.55 -0.11 -7.79
CA SER A 111 15.54 -0.70 -8.68
C SER A 111 15.11 -2.08 -9.19
N TYR A 112 14.57 -2.91 -8.28
CA TYR A 112 14.07 -4.22 -8.65
C TYR A 112 12.85 -4.12 -9.60
N GLY A 113 11.90 -3.22 -9.29
CA GLY A 113 10.74 -2.98 -10.14
C GLY A 113 11.11 -2.43 -11.52
N GLN A 114 12.03 -1.49 -11.59
CA GLN A 114 12.53 -0.97 -12.87
C GLN A 114 13.19 -2.07 -13.71
N SER A 115 13.95 -2.96 -13.09
CA SER A 115 14.53 -4.10 -13.79
C SER A 115 13.49 -5.10 -14.28
N LEU A 116 12.49 -5.40 -13.44
CA LEU A 116 11.41 -6.33 -13.77
C LEU A 116 10.53 -5.82 -14.92
N PHE A 117 10.26 -4.52 -14.95
CA PHE A 117 9.35 -3.92 -15.94
C PHE A 117 10.07 -3.23 -17.11
N ALA A 118 11.38 -3.41 -17.27
CA ALA A 118 12.19 -2.73 -18.28
C ALA A 118 11.70 -2.90 -19.74
N GLU A 119 11.07 -4.04 -20.06
CA GLU A 119 10.55 -4.35 -21.38
C GLU A 119 9.04 -4.05 -21.55
N PHE A 120 8.38 -3.59 -20.47
CA PHE A 120 6.94 -3.26 -20.53
C PHE A 120 6.74 -1.82 -20.98
N VAL A 121 5.89 -1.60 -21.96
CA VAL A 121 5.59 -0.25 -22.45
C VAL A 121 4.51 0.45 -21.63
N ASN A 122 3.68 -0.33 -20.95
CA ASN A 122 2.50 0.10 -20.17
C ASN A 122 2.71 0.02 -18.65
N ILE A 123 3.86 -0.44 -18.19
CA ILE A 123 4.16 -0.59 -16.76
C ILE A 123 5.49 0.07 -16.44
N ASP A 124 5.59 0.79 -15.34
CA ASP A 124 6.85 1.33 -14.85
C ASP A 124 6.86 1.43 -13.32
N TYR A 125 8.04 1.53 -12.75
CA TYR A 125 8.26 1.66 -11.31
C TYR A 125 9.12 2.89 -11.03
N ILE A 126 8.61 3.86 -10.27
CA ILE A 126 9.29 5.12 -10.01
C ILE A 126 9.60 5.33 -8.53
N TYR A 127 10.69 6.06 -8.25
CA TYR A 127 11.00 6.52 -6.91
C TYR A 127 10.07 7.69 -6.54
N GLY A 128 9.39 7.56 -5.41
CA GLY A 128 8.57 8.63 -4.86
C GLY A 128 7.54 8.13 -3.87
N GLY A 129 7.04 9.04 -3.06
CA GLY A 129 6.05 8.73 -2.04
C GLY A 129 5.36 9.98 -1.52
N PHE A 130 4.61 9.82 -0.44
CA PHE A 130 3.81 10.84 0.18
C PHE A 130 4.55 12.18 0.39
N GLY A 131 5.81 12.15 0.87
CA GLY A 131 6.56 13.38 1.18
C GLY A 131 6.80 14.30 -0.02
N GLN A 132 6.72 13.78 -1.24
CA GLN A 132 6.91 14.50 -2.50
C GLN A 132 5.81 14.15 -3.51
N ILE A 133 4.57 13.98 -3.05
CA ILE A 133 3.47 13.49 -3.90
C ILE A 133 3.25 14.37 -5.14
N GLN A 134 3.31 15.69 -5.03
CA GLN A 134 3.17 16.57 -6.19
C GLN A 134 4.27 16.36 -7.24
N LYS A 135 5.53 16.15 -6.80
CA LYS A 135 6.64 15.84 -7.70
C LYS A 135 6.42 14.48 -8.37
N LEU A 136 5.94 13.49 -7.62
CA LEU A 136 5.59 12.17 -8.15
C LEU A 136 4.52 12.28 -9.23
N LEU A 137 3.42 12.97 -8.95
CA LEU A 137 2.29 13.13 -9.88
C LEU A 137 2.67 13.94 -11.15
N GLN A 138 3.74 14.71 -11.09
CA GLN A 138 4.31 15.45 -12.22
C GLN A 138 5.44 14.69 -12.93
N ASN A 139 5.83 13.51 -12.46
CA ASN A 139 6.90 12.72 -13.05
C ASN A 139 6.61 12.43 -14.53
N PRO A 140 7.61 12.55 -15.44
CA PRO A 140 7.44 12.24 -16.86
C PRO A 140 6.89 10.85 -17.13
N VAL A 141 7.25 9.85 -16.31
CA VAL A 141 6.74 8.47 -16.42
C VAL A 141 5.23 8.44 -16.14
N VAL A 142 4.75 9.10 -15.08
CA VAL A 142 3.32 9.19 -14.77
C VAL A 142 2.57 9.83 -15.95
N ARG A 143 3.09 10.92 -16.50
CA ARG A 143 2.49 11.62 -17.63
C ARG A 143 2.49 10.81 -18.93
N ARG A 144 3.45 9.92 -19.10
CA ARG A 144 3.56 9.03 -20.26
C ARG A 144 2.57 7.88 -20.20
N ILE A 145 2.37 7.29 -19.02
CA ILE A 145 1.59 6.06 -18.83
C ILE A 145 0.14 6.36 -18.47
N ILE A 146 -0.12 7.41 -17.67
CA ILE A 146 -1.44 7.77 -17.17
C ILE A 146 -2.04 8.91 -18.03
N ASP A 147 -3.10 8.60 -18.72
CA ASP A 147 -3.91 9.60 -19.42
C ASP A 147 -4.88 10.28 -18.44
N ARG A 148 -4.71 11.58 -18.26
CA ARG A 148 -5.54 12.37 -17.34
C ARG A 148 -6.91 12.75 -17.91
N GLN A 149 -7.26 12.33 -19.10
CA GLN A 149 -8.62 12.41 -19.63
C GLN A 149 -9.47 11.21 -19.22
N GLU A 150 -8.83 10.13 -18.77
CA GLU A 150 -9.47 8.90 -18.34
C GLU A 150 -9.39 8.73 -16.82
N LYS A 151 -10.40 8.07 -16.23
CA LYS A 151 -10.42 7.78 -14.79
C LYS A 151 -9.27 6.87 -14.37
N VAL A 152 -8.72 7.10 -13.18
CA VAL A 152 -7.57 6.38 -12.62
C VAL A 152 -7.98 5.62 -11.37
N ALA A 153 -7.55 4.37 -11.24
CA ALA A 153 -7.60 3.62 -10.00
C ALA A 153 -6.31 3.87 -9.19
N ILE A 154 -6.43 4.38 -7.97
CA ILE A 154 -5.29 4.75 -7.12
C ILE A 154 -5.20 3.79 -5.94
N GLY A 155 -4.12 3.03 -5.85
CA GLY A 155 -3.83 2.13 -4.72
C GLY A 155 -3.07 2.87 -3.61
N LEU A 156 -3.57 2.81 -2.38
CA LEU A 156 -2.85 3.36 -1.22
C LEU A 156 -2.29 2.30 -0.28
N ASN A 157 -2.51 1.04 -0.57
CA ASN A 157 -1.97 -0.15 0.11
C ASN A 157 -1.68 0.01 1.62
N MET A 158 -0.41 0.28 1.98
CA MET A 158 0.04 0.42 3.38
C MET A 158 0.03 1.85 3.89
N LEU A 159 -0.21 2.85 3.04
CA LEU A 159 -0.09 4.25 3.44
C LEU A 159 -1.07 4.65 4.55
N PRO A 160 -2.36 4.23 4.53
CA PRO A 160 -3.29 4.56 5.61
C PRO A 160 -2.84 4.04 6.98
N LEU A 161 -2.08 2.94 7.03
CA LEU A 161 -1.54 2.41 8.26
C LEU A 161 -0.28 3.15 8.75
N THR A 162 0.50 3.71 7.84
CA THR A 162 1.86 4.20 8.14
C THR A 162 2.00 5.72 8.14
N LEU A 163 0.99 6.43 7.65
CA LEU A 163 0.91 7.89 7.69
C LEU A 163 0.03 8.34 8.86
N ASN A 164 0.44 9.40 9.54
CA ASN A 164 -0.41 9.99 10.57
C ASN A 164 -1.64 10.67 9.94
N PRO A 165 -2.69 11.03 10.73
CA PRO A 165 -3.92 11.63 10.19
C PRO A 165 -3.71 12.92 9.38
N PHE A 166 -2.72 13.73 9.71
CA PHE A 166 -2.40 14.94 8.96
C PHE A 166 -1.77 14.60 7.59
N GLU A 167 -0.85 13.66 7.58
CA GLU A 167 -0.16 13.19 6.38
C GLU A 167 -1.10 12.52 5.39
N ILE A 168 -1.95 11.59 5.87
CA ILE A 168 -2.92 10.91 5.00
C ILE A 168 -3.98 11.89 4.48
N GLY A 169 -4.45 12.84 5.30
CA GLY A 169 -5.37 13.89 4.86
C GLY A 169 -4.75 14.83 3.82
N LYS A 170 -3.45 15.13 3.93
CA LYS A 170 -2.73 15.88 2.91
C LYS A 170 -2.63 15.07 1.61
N LEU A 171 -2.23 13.80 1.68
CA LEU A 171 -2.16 12.91 0.52
C LEU A 171 -3.51 12.83 -0.20
N ASN A 172 -4.58 12.61 0.54
CA ASN A 172 -5.93 12.52 -0.02
C ASN A 172 -6.35 13.79 -0.76
N ARG A 173 -6.05 14.98 -0.23
CA ARG A 173 -6.33 16.25 -0.90
C ARG A 173 -5.54 16.43 -2.20
N GLU A 174 -4.25 16.10 -2.20
CA GLU A 174 -3.39 16.20 -3.39
C GLU A 174 -3.85 15.23 -4.49
N LEU A 175 -4.19 14.00 -4.13
CA LEU A 175 -4.72 13.02 -5.05
C LEU A 175 -6.09 13.43 -5.61
N TYR A 176 -6.96 13.99 -4.76
CA TYR A 176 -8.28 14.46 -5.17
C TYR A 176 -8.21 15.61 -6.20
N GLN A 177 -7.26 16.53 -6.01
CA GLN A 177 -7.03 17.63 -6.96
C GLN A 177 -6.40 17.16 -8.27
N TRP A 178 -5.62 16.10 -8.22
CA TRP A 178 -4.94 15.57 -9.39
C TRP A 178 -5.79 14.61 -10.20
N ALA A 179 -6.59 13.79 -9.55
CA ALA A 179 -7.32 12.69 -10.20
C ALA A 179 -8.43 13.19 -11.14
N PRO A 180 -8.55 12.63 -12.34
CA PRO A 180 -9.67 12.91 -13.24
C PRO A 180 -11.02 12.53 -12.62
N PRO A 181 -12.14 13.11 -13.12
CA PRO A 181 -13.47 12.72 -12.70
C PRO A 181 -13.71 11.21 -12.86
N GLY A 182 -14.44 10.61 -11.93
CA GLY A 182 -14.72 9.16 -11.94
C GLY A 182 -13.59 8.29 -11.41
N SER A 183 -12.43 8.85 -11.05
CA SER A 183 -11.35 8.11 -10.43
C SER A 183 -11.74 7.56 -9.04
N GLN A 184 -11.09 6.48 -8.65
CA GLN A 184 -11.32 5.83 -7.36
C GLN A 184 -10.00 5.54 -6.64
N ILE A 185 -10.06 5.60 -5.31
CA ILE A 185 -9.01 5.01 -4.45
C ILE A 185 -9.48 3.62 -4.01
N PHE A 186 -8.57 2.64 -4.03
CA PHE A 186 -8.74 1.37 -3.37
C PHE A 186 -7.67 1.20 -2.28
N GLN A 187 -8.10 0.81 -1.10
CA GLN A 187 -7.22 0.69 0.06
C GLN A 187 -7.77 -0.27 1.10
N ILE A 188 -6.92 -0.72 2.00
CA ILE A 188 -7.36 -1.37 3.23
C ILE A 188 -7.49 -0.31 4.32
N ILE A 189 -8.69 -0.21 4.90
CA ILE A 189 -8.90 0.51 6.14
C ILE A 189 -8.68 -0.48 7.29
N GLN A 190 -7.74 -0.16 8.15
CA GLN A 190 -7.45 -0.94 9.34
C GLN A 190 -7.99 -0.20 10.56
N THR A 191 -8.82 -0.87 11.34
CA THR A 191 -9.48 -0.30 12.51
C THR A 191 -9.13 -1.07 13.76
N ARG A 192 -9.48 -0.52 14.91
CA ARG A 192 -9.27 -1.12 16.21
C ARG A 192 -10.41 -0.76 17.16
N ASP A 193 -10.85 -1.72 17.96
CA ASP A 193 -11.60 -1.43 19.18
C ASP A 193 -10.65 -0.92 20.28
N PRO A 194 -10.78 0.35 20.72
CA PRO A 194 -9.88 0.93 21.71
C PRO A 194 -9.92 0.22 23.09
N GLN A 195 -10.97 -0.51 23.38
CA GLN A 195 -11.14 -1.21 24.66
C GLN A 195 -10.49 -2.61 24.66
N SER A 196 -10.17 -3.15 23.49
CA SER A 196 -9.55 -4.48 23.35
C SER A 196 -8.06 -4.44 23.63
N GLN A 197 -7.61 -5.13 24.67
CA GLN A 197 -6.22 -5.32 25.07
C GLN A 197 -5.30 -4.10 24.87
N PRO A 198 -5.56 -2.97 25.56
CA PRO A 198 -4.83 -1.73 25.35
C PRO A 198 -3.32 -1.87 25.58
N ASP A 199 -2.87 -2.62 26.57
CA ASP A 199 -1.45 -2.80 26.88
C ASP A 199 -0.71 -3.56 25.77
N LYS A 200 -1.32 -4.57 25.16
CA LYS A 200 -0.75 -5.31 24.04
C LYS A 200 -0.59 -4.40 22.83
N TYR A 201 -1.58 -3.55 22.59
CA TYR A 201 -1.55 -2.57 21.51
C TYR A 201 -0.48 -1.50 21.71
N GLU A 202 -0.35 -0.94 22.92
CA GLU A 202 0.71 0.01 23.25
C GLU A 202 2.11 -0.58 23.06
N ASN A 203 2.31 -1.83 23.46
CA ASN A 203 3.55 -2.57 23.21
C ASN A 203 3.85 -2.71 21.70
N LEU A 204 2.82 -2.97 20.89
CA LEU A 204 2.95 -3.02 19.42
C LEU A 204 3.36 -1.68 18.86
N LEU A 205 2.71 -0.58 19.29
CA LEU A 205 3.05 0.78 18.84
C LEU A 205 4.48 1.18 19.26
N ALA A 206 4.88 0.88 20.48
CA ALA A 206 6.22 1.15 20.96
C ALA A 206 7.28 0.40 20.14
N LEU A 207 7.03 -0.88 19.84
CA LEU A 207 7.90 -1.68 18.99
C LEU A 207 7.95 -1.12 17.56
N SER A 208 6.81 -0.79 16.97
CA SER A 208 6.73 -0.28 15.60
C SER A 208 7.55 1.00 15.41
N LYS A 209 7.48 1.92 16.38
CA LYS A 209 8.31 3.12 16.40
C LYS A 209 9.80 2.80 16.53
N LYS A 210 10.15 1.86 17.41
CA LYS A 210 11.55 1.44 17.65
C LYS A 210 12.21 0.81 16.44
N ILE A 211 11.45 0.14 15.58
CA ILE A 211 11.96 -0.49 14.35
C ILE A 211 11.74 0.38 13.11
N CYS A 212 11.50 1.69 13.29
CA CYS A 212 11.28 2.65 12.21
C CYS A 212 10.09 2.32 11.28
N CYS A 213 9.08 1.63 11.80
CA CYS A 213 7.87 1.25 11.09
C CYS A 213 6.61 1.72 11.86
N PRO A 214 6.42 3.04 12.08
CA PRO A 214 5.28 3.54 12.84
C PRO A 214 3.96 3.09 12.23
N MET A 215 2.98 2.81 13.10
CA MET A 215 1.63 2.40 12.72
C MET A 215 0.60 3.32 13.35
N TYR A 216 -0.46 3.59 12.59
CA TYR A 216 -1.59 4.41 13.01
C TYR A 216 -2.88 3.64 12.73
N ILE A 217 -3.50 3.11 13.79
CA ILE A 217 -4.74 2.36 13.70
C ILE A 217 -5.79 3.12 14.52
N HIS A 218 -6.90 3.46 13.89
CA HIS A 218 -7.95 4.27 14.49
C HIS A 218 -9.22 3.47 14.72
N PRO A 219 -10.11 3.90 15.63
CA PRO A 219 -11.49 3.41 15.66
C PRO A 219 -12.18 3.61 14.31
N PHE A 220 -13.16 2.76 14.00
CA PHE A 220 -13.82 2.73 12.69
C PHE A 220 -14.38 4.09 12.26
N ASP A 221 -15.09 4.77 13.15
CA ASP A 221 -15.68 6.09 12.92
C ASP A 221 -14.64 7.13 12.51
N LYS A 222 -13.49 7.15 13.18
CA LYS A 222 -12.38 8.02 12.84
C LYS A 222 -11.69 7.61 11.53
N ALA A 223 -11.49 6.31 11.33
CA ALA A 223 -10.81 5.79 10.14
C ALA A 223 -11.55 6.17 8.85
N VAL A 224 -12.90 6.17 8.86
CA VAL A 224 -13.72 6.56 7.72
C VAL A 224 -13.85 8.07 7.52
N THR A 225 -13.42 8.90 8.46
CA THR A 225 -13.36 10.37 8.30
C THR A 225 -12.03 10.87 7.77
N ILE A 226 -10.95 10.14 8.00
CA ILE A 226 -9.59 10.51 7.54
C ILE A 226 -9.47 10.46 6.01
N ILE A 227 -10.42 9.83 5.31
CA ILE A 227 -10.43 9.70 3.85
C ILE A 227 -10.74 11.01 3.10
N GLU A 228 -11.28 12.01 3.76
CA GLU A 228 -11.69 13.27 3.12
C GLU A 228 -10.54 13.91 2.30
N PRO A 229 -10.86 14.52 1.13
CA PRO A 229 -12.19 14.85 0.58
C PRO A 229 -12.86 13.71 -0.22
N TRP A 230 -12.24 12.55 -0.31
CA TRP A 230 -12.86 11.38 -0.92
C TRP A 230 -14.06 10.90 -0.10
N ARG A 231 -14.97 10.18 -0.74
CA ARG A 231 -16.16 9.61 -0.10
C ARG A 231 -16.10 8.09 -0.17
N LEU A 232 -16.48 7.45 0.90
CA LEU A 232 -16.62 6.00 0.93
C LEU A 232 -17.74 5.59 -0.05
N ARG A 233 -17.40 4.80 -1.06
CA ARG A 233 -18.33 4.21 -2.00
C ARG A 233 -18.78 2.85 -1.52
N GLU A 234 -17.82 1.99 -1.21
CA GLU A 234 -18.04 0.61 -0.77
C GLU A 234 -17.01 0.25 0.30
N ILE A 235 -17.44 -0.55 1.27
CA ILE A 235 -16.58 -1.11 2.31
C ILE A 235 -17.08 -2.50 2.69
N PHE A 236 -16.15 -3.45 2.78
CA PHE A 236 -16.43 -4.84 3.13
C PHE A 236 -15.39 -5.33 4.14
N PRO A 237 -15.75 -6.22 5.09
CA PRO A 237 -14.73 -7.01 5.78
C PRO A 237 -13.79 -7.65 4.76
N LEU A 238 -12.48 -7.60 5.02
CA LEU A 238 -11.47 -8.03 4.04
C LEU A 238 -11.66 -9.49 3.60
N THR A 239 -12.00 -10.37 4.54
CA THR A 239 -12.27 -11.79 4.24
C THR A 239 -13.49 -11.98 3.35
N GLN A 240 -14.56 -11.23 3.62
CA GLN A 240 -15.77 -11.25 2.78
C GLN A 240 -15.47 -10.76 1.36
N PHE A 241 -14.72 -9.66 1.22
CA PHE A 241 -14.33 -9.15 -0.10
C PHE A 241 -13.51 -10.17 -0.90
N LEU A 242 -12.66 -10.94 -0.21
CA LEU A 242 -11.84 -12.00 -0.82
C LEU A 242 -12.60 -13.32 -1.03
N GLY A 243 -13.89 -13.38 -0.73
CA GLY A 243 -14.68 -14.61 -0.88
C GLY A 243 -14.24 -15.76 0.05
N LEU A 244 -13.59 -15.44 1.16
CA LEU A 244 -13.12 -16.42 2.14
C LEU A 244 -14.24 -16.86 3.08
N PRO A 245 -14.21 -18.09 3.62
CA PRO A 245 -15.16 -18.54 4.62
C PRO A 245 -15.19 -17.66 5.87
N ASP A 246 -16.33 -17.56 6.54
CA ASP A 246 -16.49 -16.73 7.75
C ASP A 246 -15.58 -17.18 8.89
N ASP A 247 -15.23 -18.46 8.96
CA ASP A 247 -14.31 -19.05 9.94
C ASP A 247 -12.84 -19.06 9.50
N PHE A 248 -12.51 -18.43 8.38
CA PHE A 248 -11.13 -18.36 7.87
C PHE A 248 -10.16 -17.73 8.88
N LEU A 249 -10.63 -16.71 9.60
CA LEU A 249 -9.89 -16.08 10.69
C LEU A 249 -10.38 -16.66 12.03
N SER A 250 -9.48 -17.36 12.70
CA SER A 250 -9.72 -17.81 14.06
C SER A 250 -9.65 -16.64 15.06
N GLU A 251 -10.17 -16.84 16.28
CA GLU A 251 -10.00 -15.86 17.37
C GLU A 251 -8.51 -15.57 17.65
N ALA A 252 -7.64 -16.57 17.49
CA ALA A 252 -6.21 -16.40 17.62
C ALA A 252 -5.63 -15.48 16.52
N ASP A 253 -6.17 -15.50 15.31
CA ASP A 253 -5.76 -14.62 14.22
C ASP A 253 -6.15 -13.16 14.44
N GLN A 254 -7.15 -12.90 15.24
CA GLN A 254 -7.58 -11.53 15.62
C GLN A 254 -6.75 -10.94 16.76
N GLU A 255 -5.89 -11.75 17.39
CA GLU A 255 -4.93 -11.36 18.43
C GLU A 255 -5.55 -10.74 19.69
N GLY A 256 -6.86 -10.73 19.82
CA GLY A 256 -7.60 -10.11 20.91
C GLY A 256 -7.45 -8.58 21.03
N MET A 257 -6.78 -7.92 20.09
CA MET A 257 -6.61 -6.46 20.08
C MET A 257 -7.74 -5.71 19.41
N GLY A 258 -8.78 -6.39 18.93
CA GLY A 258 -9.89 -5.77 18.19
C GLY A 258 -9.45 -5.09 16.89
N ILE A 259 -8.37 -5.59 16.26
CA ILE A 259 -7.91 -5.09 14.96
C ILE A 259 -8.70 -5.78 13.86
N GLU A 260 -9.32 -4.98 13.01
CA GLU A 260 -10.10 -5.43 11.87
C GLU A 260 -9.59 -4.79 10.58
N PHE A 261 -9.81 -5.47 9.47
CA PHE A 261 -9.38 -5.03 8.14
C PHE A 261 -10.58 -4.98 7.20
N TYR A 262 -10.71 -3.86 6.51
CA TYR A 262 -11.78 -3.61 5.56
C TYR A 262 -11.21 -3.27 4.19
N ALA A 263 -11.70 -3.95 3.15
CA ALA A 263 -11.54 -3.54 1.76
C ALA A 263 -12.41 -2.30 1.51
N ALA A 264 -11.82 -1.20 1.09
CA ALA A 264 -12.53 0.06 0.90
C ALA A 264 -12.26 0.65 -0.49
N PHE A 265 -13.34 1.11 -1.12
CA PHE A 265 -13.31 1.84 -2.38
C PHE A 265 -13.87 3.24 -2.16
N LEU A 266 -13.07 4.25 -2.51
CA LEU A 266 -13.41 5.65 -2.34
C LEU A 266 -13.63 6.29 -3.70
N THR A 267 -14.56 7.23 -3.76
CA THR A 267 -14.84 8.00 -4.97
C THR A 267 -14.67 9.49 -4.73
N GLY A 268 -14.24 10.22 -5.75
CA GLY A 268 -14.38 11.67 -5.77
C GLY A 268 -15.86 12.07 -5.87
N SER A 269 -16.19 13.36 -5.64
CA SER A 269 -17.51 13.85 -5.98
C SER A 269 -17.76 13.61 -7.47
N ALA A 270 -18.93 13.10 -7.82
CA ALA A 270 -19.38 13.13 -9.20
C ALA A 270 -19.37 14.59 -9.67
N ALA A 271 -18.76 14.81 -10.84
CA ALA A 271 -18.82 16.11 -11.49
C ALA A 271 -20.27 16.45 -11.84
#